data_d2caa07d8238a8b9ce612b23672cf3cc
#
_entry.id   d2caa07d8238a8b9ce612b23672cf3cc
#
_cell.length_a   1.000
_cell.length_b   1.000
_cell.length_c   1.000
_cell.angle_alpha   90.00
_cell.angle_beta   90.00
_cell.angle_gamma   90.00
#
_symmetry.space_group_name_H-M   'P 1'
#
loop_
_entity.id
_entity.type
_entity.pdbx_description
1 polymer ?
#
loop_
_entity_poly.entity_id
_entity_poly.type
_entity_poly.pdbx_seq_one_letter_code
_entity_poly.pdbx_strand_id
1 'polypeptide(L)'
;MQLNGNDYVYSFINHTDIMNGGNLVFEMTNKPTSWGTNNAFIPSTEIKDFKIIPAPFIKKGEIVFKGSTEIALECVQKDATIFFRKGSKGDFKRYTQPFILDKSIKLSTYAQKGDKKSAVISTDFHKRNPNLKIKLYSDYVNQFSAGGNDALIDGLFGTEDFRTGTWQGYSNTDLHAVVDLGKDTLISNVKISFLRDQRSWIFFPRDLKIFTSLDGVNYKKYKNWTFNPPTNTGEIKIETLAFSKSAKARYIKVIAKKYGNLPKWHLGAPYDGKSWLFVDEIEIK
;
A
#
# COMPACT_ATOMS: atom_id res chain seq x y z
N MET A 1 -33.87 31.23 -22.25
CA MET A 1 -32.44 31.39 -22.56
C MET A 1 -32.25 31.27 -24.07
N GLN A 2 -31.33 32.01 -24.67
CA GLN A 2 -31.04 31.95 -26.10
C GLN A 2 -29.57 31.76 -26.35
N LEU A 3 -29.22 30.93 -27.34
CA LEU A 3 -27.85 30.76 -27.84
C LEU A 3 -27.81 31.25 -29.31
N ASN A 4 -27.01 32.26 -29.58
CA ASN A 4 -26.89 32.89 -30.91
C ASN A 4 -28.25 33.34 -31.52
N GLY A 5 -29.12 33.90 -30.66
CA GLY A 5 -30.45 34.39 -31.06
C GLY A 5 -31.54 33.33 -31.23
N ASN A 6 -31.23 32.05 -31.04
CA ASN A 6 -32.21 30.96 -31.09
C ASN A 6 -32.55 30.49 -29.66
N ASP A 7 -33.81 30.07 -29.47
CA ASP A 7 -34.24 29.52 -28.19
C ASP A 7 -33.42 28.29 -27.80
N TYR A 8 -32.91 28.31 -26.58
CA TYR A 8 -32.07 27.23 -26.05
C TYR A 8 -32.74 26.63 -24.82
N VAL A 9 -33.24 25.41 -24.96
CA VAL A 9 -34.06 24.72 -23.96
C VAL A 9 -33.28 23.89 -22.97
N TYR A 10 -32.03 23.60 -23.26
CA TYR A 10 -31.14 22.77 -22.41
C TYR A 10 -30.68 23.54 -21.19
N SER A 11 -30.62 22.88 -20.03
CA SER A 11 -30.05 23.41 -18.79
C SER A 11 -28.53 23.30 -18.70
N PHE A 12 -27.88 22.90 -19.78
CA PHE A 12 -26.44 22.79 -19.93
C PHE A 12 -26.01 23.31 -21.29
N ILE A 13 -24.74 23.56 -21.47
CA ILE A 13 -24.13 23.95 -22.75
C ILE A 13 -23.05 22.90 -23.11
N ASN A 14 -22.97 22.50 -24.38
CA ASN A 14 -21.97 21.57 -24.86
C ASN A 14 -20.59 22.24 -25.02
N HIS A 15 -19.52 21.47 -24.87
CA HIS A 15 -18.17 21.98 -25.10
C HIS A 15 -17.98 22.55 -26.52
N THR A 16 -18.60 21.94 -27.51
CA THR A 16 -18.61 22.41 -28.90
C THR A 16 -19.23 23.80 -29.06
N ASP A 17 -20.29 24.09 -28.33
CA ASP A 17 -20.94 25.39 -28.36
C ASP A 17 -20.04 26.48 -27.79
N ILE A 18 -19.31 26.14 -26.72
CA ILE A 18 -18.31 27.04 -26.10
C ILE A 18 -17.15 27.30 -27.08
N MET A 19 -16.63 26.24 -27.71
CA MET A 19 -15.49 26.35 -28.65
C MET A 19 -15.83 27.11 -29.91
N ASN A 20 -17.06 27.05 -30.38
CA ASN A 20 -17.53 27.79 -31.55
C ASN A 20 -17.71 29.28 -31.26
N GLY A 21 -17.77 29.65 -29.97
CA GLY A 21 -18.09 31.01 -29.55
C GLY A 21 -19.51 31.42 -29.83
N GLY A 22 -19.91 32.62 -29.38
CA GLY A 22 -21.23 33.14 -29.62
C GLY A 22 -21.80 33.92 -28.45
N ASN A 23 -23.08 34.25 -28.55
CA ASN A 23 -23.83 35.00 -27.54
C ASN A 23 -24.80 34.08 -26.80
N LEU A 24 -24.62 33.97 -25.47
CA LEU A 24 -25.58 33.29 -24.60
C LEU A 24 -26.35 34.33 -23.82
N VAL A 25 -27.67 34.39 -24.01
CA VAL A 25 -28.55 35.39 -23.40
C VAL A 25 -29.49 34.72 -22.42
N PHE A 26 -29.47 35.21 -21.17
CA PHE A 26 -30.42 34.83 -20.14
C PHE A 26 -31.41 35.95 -19.92
N GLU A 27 -32.69 35.69 -20.16
CA GLU A 27 -33.77 36.57 -19.75
C GLU A 27 -34.12 36.25 -18.31
N MET A 28 -33.90 37.21 -17.43
CA MET A 28 -34.11 37.03 -15.98
C MET A 28 -35.51 37.43 -15.60
N THR A 29 -36.13 36.68 -14.69
CA THR A 29 -37.45 36.96 -14.16
C THR A 29 -37.47 36.81 -12.64
N ASN A 30 -38.37 37.52 -11.96
CA ASN A 30 -38.58 37.41 -10.52
C ASN A 30 -39.57 36.28 -10.15
N LYS A 31 -40.08 35.52 -11.12
CA LYS A 31 -40.95 34.36 -10.91
C LYS A 31 -40.30 33.11 -11.46
N PRO A 32 -40.35 31.98 -10.74
CA PRO A 32 -39.88 30.70 -11.27
C PRO A 32 -40.58 30.36 -12.60
N THR A 33 -39.81 29.84 -13.55
CA THR A 33 -40.29 29.34 -14.84
C THR A 33 -40.12 27.85 -14.96
N SER A 34 -40.68 27.21 -15.98
CA SER A 34 -40.47 25.81 -16.28
C SER A 34 -39.20 25.53 -17.10
N TRP A 35 -38.39 26.56 -17.42
CA TRP A 35 -37.18 26.38 -18.16
C TRP A 35 -36.16 25.49 -17.36
N GLY A 36 -35.57 24.51 -18.02
CA GLY A 36 -34.59 23.60 -17.40
C GLY A 36 -35.19 22.50 -16.49
N THR A 37 -36.53 22.41 -16.37
CA THR A 37 -37.18 21.39 -15.52
C THR A 37 -37.57 20.12 -16.28
N ASN A 38 -37.53 20.15 -17.61
CA ASN A 38 -37.87 18.98 -18.42
C ASN A 38 -36.68 17.99 -18.46
N ASN A 39 -36.95 16.75 -18.04
CA ASN A 39 -35.96 15.69 -18.00
C ASN A 39 -35.29 15.40 -19.36
N ALA A 40 -35.95 15.72 -20.47
CA ALA A 40 -35.33 15.57 -21.80
C ALA A 40 -34.20 16.59 -22.07
N PHE A 41 -34.13 17.70 -21.32
CA PHE A 41 -33.23 18.82 -21.55
C PHE A 41 -32.27 19.07 -20.41
N ILE A 42 -32.15 18.12 -19.46
CA ILE A 42 -31.13 18.12 -18.42
C ILE A 42 -29.97 17.21 -18.82
N PRO A 43 -28.75 17.48 -18.34
CA PRO A 43 -27.57 16.62 -18.67
C PRO A 43 -27.79 15.21 -18.10
N SER A 44 -27.58 14.21 -18.94
CA SER A 44 -27.52 12.81 -18.49
C SER A 44 -26.07 12.47 -18.10
N THR A 45 -25.89 12.01 -16.88
CA THR A 45 -24.59 11.46 -16.41
C THR A 45 -24.52 9.95 -16.57
N GLU A 46 -25.57 9.35 -17.15
CA GLU A 46 -25.64 7.91 -17.38
C GLU A 46 -24.72 7.49 -18.55
N ILE A 47 -23.81 6.58 -18.30
CA ILE A 47 -23.00 5.93 -19.34
C ILE A 47 -23.85 4.81 -19.95
N LYS A 48 -24.51 5.07 -21.10
CA LYS A 48 -25.43 4.10 -21.73
C LYS A 48 -24.71 3.02 -22.52
N ASP A 49 -23.55 3.34 -23.10
CA ASP A 49 -22.89 2.50 -24.10
C ASP A 49 -21.75 1.65 -23.57
N PHE A 50 -21.29 1.87 -22.33
CA PHE A 50 -20.17 1.18 -21.74
C PHE A 50 -20.61 0.38 -20.51
N LYS A 51 -21.00 -0.89 -20.70
CA LYS A 51 -21.24 -1.81 -19.59
C LYS A 51 -19.93 -2.37 -19.08
N ILE A 52 -19.43 -1.83 -17.99
CA ILE A 52 -18.27 -2.35 -17.25
C ILE A 52 -18.73 -3.53 -16.40
N ILE A 53 -18.00 -4.65 -16.49
CA ILE A 53 -18.15 -5.74 -15.53
C ILE A 53 -17.21 -5.42 -14.37
N PRO A 54 -17.73 -5.16 -13.14
CA PRO A 54 -16.90 -4.95 -11.97
C PRO A 54 -16.03 -6.17 -11.68
N ALA A 55 -14.77 -5.92 -11.27
CA ALA A 55 -13.92 -7.01 -10.82
C ALA A 55 -14.44 -7.56 -9.47
N PRO A 56 -14.21 -8.86 -9.19
CA PRO A 56 -14.52 -9.43 -7.88
C PRO A 56 -13.66 -8.83 -6.78
N PHE A 57 -14.16 -8.87 -5.56
CA PHE A 57 -13.43 -8.47 -4.37
C PHE A 57 -13.42 -9.59 -3.31
N ILE A 58 -12.49 -9.51 -2.39
CA ILE A 58 -12.38 -10.43 -1.26
C ILE A 58 -13.39 -9.98 -0.20
N LYS A 59 -14.46 -10.75 -0.01
CA LYS A 59 -15.48 -10.51 1.02
C LYS A 59 -15.01 -10.97 2.40
N LYS A 60 -14.26 -12.08 2.43
CA LYS A 60 -13.70 -12.69 3.64
C LYS A 60 -12.31 -13.23 3.33
N GLY A 61 -11.36 -13.03 4.22
CA GLY A 61 -10.00 -13.52 4.12
C GLY A 61 -9.01 -12.51 4.67
N GLU A 62 -8.00 -13.00 5.39
CA GLU A 62 -6.90 -12.20 5.90
C GLU A 62 -5.74 -12.25 4.90
N ILE A 63 -5.25 -11.08 4.47
CA ILE A 63 -4.10 -10.98 3.56
C ILE A 63 -2.85 -11.53 4.22
N VAL A 64 -2.64 -11.23 5.50
CA VAL A 64 -1.59 -11.82 6.34
C VAL A 64 -2.26 -12.73 7.36
N PHE A 65 -1.92 -14.01 7.36
CA PHE A 65 -2.60 -15.00 8.22
C PHE A 65 -1.63 -15.96 8.90
N LYS A 66 -2.06 -16.47 10.06
CA LYS A 66 -1.40 -17.56 10.80
C LYS A 66 -2.18 -18.84 10.56
N GLY A 67 -1.49 -19.95 10.29
CA GLY A 67 -2.18 -21.23 10.05
C GLY A 67 -2.84 -21.27 8.67
N SER A 68 -4.13 -20.93 8.58
CA SER A 68 -4.91 -20.89 7.35
C SER A 68 -5.93 -19.76 7.38
N THR A 69 -6.39 -19.33 6.20
CA THR A 69 -7.45 -18.32 6.04
C THR A 69 -8.49 -18.82 5.04
N GLU A 70 -9.77 -18.58 5.33
CA GLU A 70 -10.87 -18.87 4.41
C GLU A 70 -11.12 -17.68 3.49
N ILE A 71 -11.11 -17.91 2.19
CA ILE A 71 -11.34 -16.90 1.17
C ILE A 71 -12.75 -17.01 0.64
N ALA A 72 -13.53 -15.94 0.79
CA ALA A 72 -14.79 -15.77 0.10
C ALA A 72 -14.69 -14.59 -0.88
N LEU A 73 -15.07 -14.83 -2.13
CA LEU A 73 -15.09 -13.85 -3.20
C LEU A 73 -16.52 -13.38 -3.46
N GLU A 74 -16.69 -12.11 -3.75
CA GLU A 74 -17.97 -11.53 -4.16
C GLU A 74 -17.78 -10.55 -5.32
N CYS A 75 -18.84 -10.36 -6.12
CA CYS A 75 -18.88 -9.35 -7.16
C CYS A 75 -20.15 -8.50 -7.00
N VAL A 76 -20.06 -7.19 -7.22
CA VAL A 76 -21.23 -6.29 -7.19
C VAL A 76 -22.28 -6.72 -8.22
N GLN A 77 -21.82 -7.17 -9.40
CA GLN A 77 -22.69 -7.72 -10.43
C GLN A 77 -23.11 -9.15 -10.05
N LYS A 78 -24.31 -9.32 -9.49
CA LYS A 78 -24.81 -10.58 -8.91
C LYS A 78 -24.98 -11.73 -9.91
N ASP A 79 -25.22 -11.43 -11.16
CA ASP A 79 -25.39 -12.39 -12.26
C ASP A 79 -24.09 -12.66 -13.05
N ALA A 80 -22.96 -12.12 -12.58
CA ALA A 80 -21.66 -12.43 -13.13
C ALA A 80 -21.06 -13.70 -12.47
N THR A 81 -20.42 -14.52 -13.28
CA THR A 81 -19.64 -15.68 -12.79
C THR A 81 -18.24 -15.22 -12.41
N ILE A 82 -17.81 -15.58 -11.21
CA ILE A 82 -16.45 -15.29 -10.73
C ILE A 82 -15.52 -16.44 -11.10
N PHE A 83 -14.32 -16.08 -11.56
CA PHE A 83 -13.22 -17.00 -11.84
C PHE A 83 -12.02 -16.63 -11.02
N PHE A 84 -11.25 -17.63 -10.57
CA PHE A 84 -10.04 -17.41 -9.79
C PHE A 84 -8.92 -18.36 -10.20
N ARG A 85 -7.68 -17.96 -9.93
CA ARG A 85 -6.48 -18.76 -10.12
C ARG A 85 -5.56 -18.60 -8.91
N LYS A 86 -5.08 -19.72 -8.37
CA LYS A 86 -4.06 -19.77 -7.31
C LYS A 86 -2.67 -19.85 -7.92
N GLY A 87 -1.81 -18.88 -7.64
CA GLY A 87 -0.47 -18.75 -8.21
C GLY A 87 -0.44 -17.95 -9.51
N SER A 88 0.78 -17.80 -10.07
CA SER A 88 1.02 -16.98 -11.26
C SER A 88 0.77 -17.73 -12.57
N LYS A 89 0.69 -19.05 -12.53
CA LYS A 89 0.53 -19.93 -13.71
C LYS A 89 -0.69 -20.83 -13.54
N GLY A 90 -1.18 -21.40 -14.67
CA GLY A 90 -2.33 -22.30 -14.73
C GLY A 90 -3.64 -21.60 -15.09
N ASP A 91 -4.70 -22.39 -15.22
CA ASP A 91 -6.00 -21.93 -15.68
C ASP A 91 -6.84 -21.34 -14.58
N PHE A 92 -7.72 -20.41 -14.96
CA PHE A 92 -8.74 -19.90 -14.08
C PHE A 92 -9.86 -20.92 -13.88
N LYS A 93 -10.27 -21.13 -12.63
CA LYS A 93 -11.35 -22.01 -12.24
C LYS A 93 -12.57 -21.19 -11.83
N ARG A 94 -13.76 -21.71 -12.10
CA ARG A 94 -15.00 -21.10 -11.64
C ARG A 94 -15.07 -21.15 -10.12
N TYR A 95 -15.39 -19.98 -9.51
CA TYR A 95 -15.64 -19.88 -8.08
C TYR A 95 -17.09 -20.28 -7.78
N THR A 96 -17.28 -21.23 -6.89
CA THR A 96 -18.61 -21.76 -6.49
C THR A 96 -18.85 -21.64 -4.98
N GLN A 97 -17.78 -21.69 -4.19
CA GLN A 97 -17.85 -21.65 -2.73
C GLN A 97 -16.54 -21.14 -2.12
N PRO A 98 -16.53 -20.68 -0.87
CA PRO A 98 -15.32 -20.33 -0.15
C PRO A 98 -14.31 -21.48 -0.12
N PHE A 99 -13.01 -21.13 -0.08
CA PHE A 99 -11.93 -22.10 -0.03
C PHE A 99 -10.83 -21.65 0.94
N ILE A 100 -10.05 -22.62 1.42
CA ILE A 100 -8.96 -22.37 2.37
C ILE A 100 -7.65 -22.09 1.62
N LEU A 101 -6.89 -21.13 2.14
CA LEU A 101 -5.47 -20.94 1.88
C LEU A 101 -4.67 -21.30 3.14
N ASP A 102 -3.63 -22.12 2.98
CA ASP A 102 -2.74 -22.60 4.04
C ASP A 102 -1.27 -22.28 3.80
N LYS A 103 -0.99 -21.55 2.72
CA LYS A 103 0.35 -21.08 2.32
C LYS A 103 0.29 -19.73 1.63
N SER A 104 1.42 -19.02 1.60
CA SER A 104 1.56 -17.79 0.83
C SER A 104 1.33 -18.04 -0.64
N ILE A 105 0.48 -17.23 -1.28
CA ILE A 105 0.11 -17.42 -2.68
C ILE A 105 -0.49 -16.15 -3.28
N LYS A 106 -0.23 -15.91 -4.56
CA LYS A 106 -0.94 -14.93 -5.36
C LYS A 106 -2.31 -15.48 -5.78
N LEU A 107 -3.38 -14.76 -5.50
CA LEU A 107 -4.73 -15.05 -5.96
C LEU A 107 -5.11 -14.03 -7.03
N SER A 108 -5.41 -14.51 -8.24
CA SER A 108 -5.93 -13.67 -9.33
C SER A 108 -7.39 -13.99 -9.58
N THR A 109 -8.22 -12.96 -9.80
CA THR A 109 -9.66 -13.11 -9.99
C THR A 109 -10.17 -12.21 -11.11
N TYR A 110 -11.23 -12.66 -11.80
CA TYR A 110 -12.03 -11.83 -12.68
C TYR A 110 -13.50 -12.29 -12.66
N ALA A 111 -14.40 -11.41 -13.09
CA ALA A 111 -15.81 -11.72 -13.29
C ALA A 111 -16.15 -11.75 -14.77
N GLN A 112 -17.11 -12.59 -15.16
CA GLN A 112 -17.61 -12.70 -16.53
C GLN A 112 -19.13 -12.76 -16.56
N LYS A 113 -19.73 -12.02 -17.49
CA LYS A 113 -21.16 -12.08 -17.83
C LYS A 113 -21.30 -12.13 -19.35
N GLY A 114 -21.82 -13.24 -19.88
CA GLY A 114 -21.79 -13.50 -21.34
C GLY A 114 -20.34 -13.47 -21.84
N ASP A 115 -20.11 -12.73 -22.92
CA ASP A 115 -18.77 -12.60 -23.53
C ASP A 115 -17.90 -11.52 -22.89
N LYS A 116 -18.45 -10.69 -21.98
CA LYS A 116 -17.73 -9.60 -21.33
C LYS A 116 -17.06 -10.06 -20.05
N LYS A 117 -15.78 -9.62 -19.88
CA LYS A 117 -14.95 -9.92 -18.70
C LYS A 117 -14.55 -8.63 -18.00
N SER A 118 -14.41 -8.70 -16.69
CA SER A 118 -13.77 -7.64 -15.92
C SER A 118 -12.25 -7.62 -16.13
N ALA A 119 -11.59 -6.58 -15.63
CA ALA A 119 -10.14 -6.65 -15.41
C ALA A 119 -9.81 -7.81 -14.46
N VAL A 120 -8.61 -8.41 -14.68
CA VAL A 120 -8.03 -9.37 -13.72
C VAL A 120 -7.39 -8.57 -12.61
N ILE A 121 -7.82 -8.83 -11.37
CA ILE A 121 -7.16 -8.28 -10.17
C ILE A 121 -6.39 -9.39 -9.46
N SER A 122 -5.30 -9.03 -8.82
CA SER A 122 -4.45 -9.98 -8.09
C SER A 122 -4.15 -9.46 -6.69
N THR A 123 -4.17 -10.37 -5.72
CA THR A 123 -3.83 -10.12 -4.33
C THR A 123 -2.81 -11.16 -3.88
N ASP A 124 -1.73 -10.72 -3.27
CA ASP A 124 -0.74 -11.61 -2.65
C ASP A 124 -1.16 -11.88 -1.20
N PHE A 125 -1.35 -13.16 -0.87
CA PHE A 125 -1.63 -13.63 0.47
C PHE A 125 -0.36 -14.14 1.11
N HIS A 126 -0.10 -13.74 2.36
CA HIS A 126 1.11 -14.06 3.10
C HIS A 126 0.80 -14.90 4.33
N LYS A 127 1.29 -16.14 4.33
CA LYS A 127 1.27 -16.96 5.54
C LYS A 127 2.47 -16.61 6.39
N ARG A 128 2.19 -16.03 7.56
CA ARG A 128 3.18 -15.66 8.53
C ARG A 128 3.66 -16.88 9.33
N ASN A 129 4.94 -16.92 9.65
CA ASN A 129 5.47 -17.93 10.56
C ASN A 129 4.89 -17.68 11.98
N PRO A 130 4.08 -18.60 12.54
CA PRO A 130 3.42 -18.40 13.84
C PRO A 130 4.42 -18.39 15.00
N ASN A 131 5.63 -18.90 14.82
CA ASN A 131 6.68 -18.94 15.84
C ASN A 131 7.45 -17.63 15.95
N LEU A 132 7.40 -16.77 14.90
CA LEU A 132 8.03 -15.45 14.96
C LEU A 132 7.23 -14.52 15.85
N LYS A 133 7.94 -13.89 16.80
CA LYS A 133 7.41 -12.82 17.64
C LYS A 133 8.35 -11.64 17.56
N ILE A 134 7.82 -10.43 17.64
CA ILE A 134 8.62 -9.22 17.72
C ILE A 134 8.25 -8.42 18.95
N LYS A 135 9.25 -7.83 19.58
CA LYS A 135 9.08 -6.83 20.64
C LYS A 135 9.74 -5.54 20.18
N LEU A 136 8.95 -4.49 20.08
CA LEU A 136 9.43 -3.13 19.82
C LEU A 136 9.77 -2.48 21.16
N TYR A 137 10.93 -1.85 21.24
CA TYR A 137 11.41 -1.04 22.36
C TYR A 137 11.41 0.45 22.04
N SER A 138 10.85 0.81 20.89
CA SER A 138 10.67 2.15 20.41
C SER A 138 9.27 2.31 19.83
N ASP A 139 8.70 3.49 19.98
CA ASP A 139 7.37 3.79 19.50
C ASP A 139 7.42 4.27 18.05
N TYR A 140 6.63 3.64 17.18
CA TYR A 140 6.31 4.14 15.85
C TYR A 140 5.17 5.17 15.93
N VAL A 141 5.02 5.97 14.90
CA VAL A 141 3.91 6.93 14.82
C VAL A 141 2.64 6.21 14.33
N ASN A 142 1.52 6.38 15.03
CA ASN A 142 0.26 5.69 14.74
C ASN A 142 -0.21 5.85 13.29
N GLN A 143 0.02 7.00 12.68
CA GLN A 143 -0.30 7.26 11.27
C GLN A 143 0.46 6.31 10.32
N PHE A 144 1.64 5.86 10.71
CA PHE A 144 2.51 4.97 9.94
C PHE A 144 2.82 3.70 10.74
N SER A 145 1.78 2.98 11.11
CA SER A 145 1.89 1.77 11.94
C SER A 145 2.15 0.50 11.12
N ALA A 146 1.96 0.53 9.81
CA ALA A 146 2.03 -0.62 8.90
C ALA A 146 1.20 -1.85 9.37
N GLY A 147 0.12 -1.62 10.12
CA GLY A 147 -0.68 -2.72 10.68
C GLY A 147 -0.34 -3.09 12.12
N GLY A 148 0.61 -2.42 12.77
CA GLY A 148 0.88 -2.56 14.19
C GLY A 148 2.21 -3.19 14.57
N ASN A 149 2.29 -3.74 15.78
CA ASN A 149 3.55 -4.18 16.38
C ASN A 149 4.26 -5.29 15.59
N ASP A 150 3.50 -6.11 14.88
CA ASP A 150 4.02 -7.26 14.13
C ASP A 150 4.40 -6.92 12.68
N ALA A 151 4.21 -5.67 12.25
CA ALA A 151 4.39 -5.25 10.87
C ALA A 151 5.78 -5.54 10.28
N LEU A 152 6.82 -5.46 11.10
CA LEU A 152 8.18 -5.72 10.63
C LEU A 152 8.52 -7.22 10.43
N ILE A 153 7.56 -8.12 10.61
CA ILE A 153 7.72 -9.58 10.44
C ILE A 153 6.49 -10.23 9.80
N ASP A 154 5.66 -9.48 9.09
CA ASP A 154 4.40 -9.96 8.55
C ASP A 154 4.49 -10.45 7.10
N GLY A 155 5.61 -10.19 6.43
CA GLY A 155 5.88 -10.60 5.05
C GLY A 155 5.29 -9.65 4.01
N LEU A 156 4.76 -8.48 4.41
CA LEU A 156 4.34 -7.44 3.49
C LEU A 156 5.51 -6.51 3.19
N PHE A 157 5.67 -6.17 1.91
CA PHE A 157 6.74 -5.29 1.47
C PHE A 157 6.20 -3.93 1.06
N GLY A 158 6.89 -2.89 1.48
CA GLY A 158 6.58 -1.52 1.14
C GLY A 158 6.84 -1.20 -0.32
N THR A 159 6.10 -0.23 -0.83
CA THR A 159 6.29 0.35 -2.16
C THR A 159 7.00 1.70 -2.03
N GLU A 160 7.34 2.32 -3.16
CA GLU A 160 7.89 3.68 -3.18
C GLU A 160 6.90 4.73 -2.64
N ASP A 161 5.61 4.43 -2.65
CA ASP A 161 4.59 5.27 -1.99
C ASP A 161 4.39 4.82 -0.54
N PHE A 162 4.98 5.56 0.42
CA PHE A 162 4.86 5.27 1.85
C PHE A 162 3.44 5.38 2.42
N ARG A 163 2.52 6.01 1.67
CA ARG A 163 1.10 6.20 2.08
C ARG A 163 0.25 4.96 1.90
N THR A 164 0.80 3.91 1.28
CA THR A 164 0.08 2.64 1.05
C THR A 164 -0.14 1.81 2.32
N GLY A 165 0.41 2.24 3.47
CA GLY A 165 0.17 1.61 4.77
C GLY A 165 1.05 0.40 5.08
N THR A 166 2.12 0.17 4.32
CA THR A 166 3.04 -0.96 4.49
C THR A 166 4.37 -0.57 5.17
N TRP A 167 4.59 0.70 5.45
CA TRP A 167 5.79 1.21 6.10
C TRP A 167 5.54 1.58 7.56
N GLN A 168 6.39 1.12 8.47
CA GLN A 168 6.39 1.56 9.86
C GLN A 168 7.32 2.77 10.02
N GLY A 169 6.74 3.90 10.48
CA GLY A 169 7.42 5.20 10.51
C GLY A 169 7.80 5.65 11.91
N TYR A 170 9.06 6.10 12.08
CA TYR A 170 9.65 6.59 13.31
C TYR A 170 10.11 8.04 13.15
N SER A 171 9.53 8.97 13.92
CA SER A 171 9.93 10.39 13.89
C SER A 171 10.73 10.81 15.12
N ASN A 172 10.32 10.37 16.30
CA ASN A 172 10.92 10.81 17.57
C ASN A 172 11.95 9.85 18.15
N THR A 173 11.92 8.57 17.71
CA THR A 173 12.74 7.48 18.23
C THR A 173 13.56 6.83 17.13
N ASP A 174 14.65 6.18 17.47
CA ASP A 174 15.34 5.21 16.62
C ASP A 174 14.56 3.90 16.62
N LEU A 175 14.72 3.05 15.58
CA LEU A 175 14.19 1.70 15.64
C LEU A 175 15.00 0.88 16.65
N HIS A 176 14.34 0.23 17.58
CA HIS A 176 14.88 -0.81 18.45
C HIS A 176 13.87 -1.96 18.53
N ALA A 177 14.18 -3.06 17.89
CA ALA A 177 13.34 -4.26 17.83
C ALA A 177 14.10 -5.51 18.21
N VAL A 178 13.40 -6.49 18.77
CA VAL A 178 13.91 -7.85 19.01
C VAL A 178 12.93 -8.85 18.42
N VAL A 179 13.40 -9.65 17.48
CA VAL A 179 12.66 -10.79 16.90
C VAL A 179 13.05 -12.05 17.64
N ASP A 180 12.06 -12.79 18.18
CA ASP A 180 12.19 -14.14 18.76
C ASP A 180 11.79 -15.16 17.68
N LEU A 181 12.68 -16.06 17.32
CA LEU A 181 12.48 -17.13 16.35
C LEU A 181 11.71 -18.32 16.94
N GLY A 182 11.39 -18.27 18.23
CA GLY A 182 10.67 -19.31 18.98
C GLY A 182 11.57 -20.47 19.44
N LYS A 183 12.68 -20.70 18.77
CA LYS A 183 13.68 -21.74 19.09
C LYS A 183 15.07 -21.37 18.56
N ASP A 184 16.08 -22.05 19.07
CA ASP A 184 17.42 -21.99 18.52
C ASP A 184 17.40 -22.40 17.06
N THR A 185 17.86 -21.50 16.20
CA THR A 185 17.83 -21.65 14.74
C THR A 185 19.19 -21.31 14.16
N LEU A 186 19.66 -22.09 13.22
CA LEU A 186 20.81 -21.71 12.40
C LEU A 186 20.32 -20.75 11.34
N ILE A 187 20.63 -19.47 11.49
CA ILE A 187 20.30 -18.43 10.50
C ILE A 187 21.43 -18.29 9.49
N SER A 188 21.11 -17.99 8.27
CA SER A 188 22.08 -17.76 7.19
C SER A 188 22.03 -16.35 6.63
N ASN A 189 20.91 -15.64 6.83
CA ASN A 189 20.72 -14.32 6.27
C ASN A 189 19.75 -13.49 7.14
N VAL A 190 20.02 -12.18 7.24
CA VAL A 190 19.08 -11.17 7.77
C VAL A 190 18.97 -10.07 6.74
N LYS A 191 17.72 -9.74 6.33
CA LYS A 191 17.43 -8.63 5.43
C LYS A 191 16.57 -7.60 6.12
N ILE A 192 16.77 -6.33 5.80
CA ILE A 192 15.98 -5.23 6.32
C ILE A 192 15.83 -4.19 5.22
N SER A 193 14.62 -3.69 5.02
CA SER A 193 14.30 -2.70 4.00
C SER A 193 14.02 -1.34 4.61
N PHE A 194 14.52 -0.29 3.96
CA PHE A 194 14.35 1.11 4.35
C PHE A 194 13.91 1.93 3.14
N LEU A 195 13.06 2.92 3.38
CA LEU A 195 12.65 3.89 2.37
C LEU A 195 13.44 5.19 2.52
N ARG A 196 13.78 5.80 1.39
CA ARG A 196 14.20 7.19 1.26
C ARG A 196 13.24 7.93 0.35
N ASP A 197 12.61 8.95 0.87
CA ASP A 197 11.89 10.00 0.13
C ASP A 197 12.22 11.34 0.79
N GLN A 198 13.27 11.97 0.30
CA GLN A 198 13.80 13.20 0.91
C GLN A 198 12.79 14.35 0.92
N ARG A 199 11.91 14.44 -0.10
CA ARG A 199 10.86 15.46 -0.15
C ARG A 199 9.87 15.34 1.00
N SER A 200 9.65 14.11 1.45
CA SER A 200 8.78 13.76 2.59
C SER A 200 9.55 13.63 3.91
N TRP A 201 10.80 14.12 3.97
CA TRP A 201 11.69 14.11 5.13
C TRP A 201 12.12 12.70 5.56
N ILE A 202 11.94 11.68 4.70
CA ILE A 202 12.29 10.29 4.95
C ILE A 202 13.71 10.03 4.47
N PHE A 203 14.57 9.59 5.38
CA PHE A 203 15.99 9.33 5.11
C PHE A 203 16.36 7.90 5.52
N PHE A 204 17.34 7.34 4.84
CA PHE A 204 17.97 6.12 5.32
C PHE A 204 18.53 6.33 6.73
N PRO A 205 18.60 5.27 7.56
CA PRO A 205 19.21 5.38 8.87
C PRO A 205 20.67 5.81 8.73
N ARG A 206 21.22 6.45 9.75
CA ARG A 206 22.65 6.72 9.81
C ARG A 206 23.43 5.43 10.04
N ASP A 207 22.97 4.63 11.00
CA ASP A 207 23.61 3.38 11.41
C ASP A 207 22.58 2.27 11.60
N LEU A 208 22.93 1.06 11.18
CA LEU A 208 22.20 -0.17 11.46
C LEU A 208 23.11 -1.13 12.23
N LYS A 209 22.63 -1.65 13.36
CA LYS A 209 23.31 -2.66 14.17
C LYS A 209 22.42 -3.87 14.35
N ILE A 210 22.94 -5.05 14.07
CA ILE A 210 22.25 -6.32 14.25
C ILE A 210 23.05 -7.17 15.22
N PHE A 211 22.35 -7.78 16.16
CA PHE A 211 22.92 -8.66 17.17
C PHE A 211 22.12 -9.96 17.22
N THR A 212 22.78 -11.04 17.62
CA THR A 212 22.19 -12.36 17.84
C THR A 212 22.35 -12.80 19.28
N SER A 213 21.39 -13.55 19.79
CA SER A 213 21.43 -14.14 21.14
C SER A 213 20.71 -15.48 21.16
N LEU A 214 21.09 -16.38 22.05
CA LEU A 214 20.37 -17.62 22.35
C LEU A 214 19.41 -17.47 23.54
N ASP A 215 19.73 -16.59 24.49
CA ASP A 215 19.01 -16.42 25.76
C ASP A 215 18.19 -15.12 25.87
N GLY A 216 18.34 -14.22 24.87
CA GLY A 216 17.67 -12.91 24.88
C GLY A 216 18.28 -11.88 25.84
N VAL A 217 19.37 -12.22 26.50
CA VAL A 217 20.12 -11.38 27.46
C VAL A 217 21.50 -11.05 26.93
N ASN A 218 22.26 -12.08 26.59
CA ASN A 218 23.65 -11.97 26.12
C ASN A 218 23.67 -11.87 24.59
N TYR A 219 23.88 -10.66 24.09
CA TYR A 219 23.87 -10.37 22.66
C TYR A 219 25.27 -10.29 22.08
N LYS A 220 25.52 -11.01 21.00
CA LYS A 220 26.75 -10.95 20.20
C LYS A 220 26.49 -10.14 18.93
N LYS A 221 27.45 -9.33 18.53
CA LYS A 221 27.40 -8.55 17.30
C LYS A 221 27.34 -9.47 16.08
N TYR A 222 26.30 -9.31 15.28
CA TYR A 222 26.13 -10.00 14.01
C TYR A 222 26.63 -9.14 12.86
N LYS A 223 26.13 -7.90 12.74
CA LYS A 223 26.52 -6.95 11.69
C LYS A 223 26.35 -5.50 12.16
N ASN A 224 27.23 -4.63 11.64
CA ASN A 224 27.05 -3.18 11.64
C ASN A 224 27.10 -2.69 10.20
N TRP A 225 26.33 -1.67 9.91
CA TRP A 225 26.32 -0.97 8.64
C TRP A 225 26.14 0.53 8.90
N THR A 226 26.93 1.36 8.21
CA THR A 226 26.80 2.81 8.25
C THR A 226 26.45 3.27 6.84
N PHE A 227 25.39 4.03 6.72
CA PHE A 227 24.98 4.59 5.44
C PHE A 227 25.82 5.80 5.10
N ASN A 228 26.04 6.02 3.80
CA ASN A 228 26.69 7.23 3.34
C ASN A 228 25.87 8.46 3.70
N PRO A 229 26.50 9.62 3.96
CA PRO A 229 25.76 10.85 4.14
C PRO A 229 24.82 11.14 2.96
N PRO A 230 23.61 11.62 3.22
CA PRO A 230 22.64 11.84 2.15
C PRO A 230 23.09 12.98 1.24
N THR A 231 22.97 12.77 -0.04
CA THR A 231 23.08 13.78 -1.09
C THR A 231 21.70 14.19 -1.59
N ASN A 232 21.55 15.40 -2.09
CA ASN A 232 20.28 15.87 -2.65
C ASN A 232 20.04 15.24 -4.02
N THR A 233 19.29 14.13 -4.06
CA THR A 233 19.00 13.41 -5.31
C THR A 233 17.57 13.58 -5.79
N GLY A 234 16.63 13.94 -4.91
CA GLY A 234 15.20 13.97 -5.22
C GLY A 234 14.59 12.61 -5.59
N GLU A 235 15.40 11.53 -5.59
CA GLU A 235 14.99 10.18 -5.96
C GLU A 235 14.34 9.47 -4.77
N ILE A 236 13.20 8.81 -5.00
CA ILE A 236 12.61 7.86 -4.05
C ILE A 236 13.36 6.55 -4.21
N LYS A 237 13.77 5.93 -3.12
CA LYS A 237 14.53 4.68 -3.17
C LYS A 237 14.20 3.77 -2.00
N ILE A 238 13.96 2.49 -2.31
CA ILE A 238 13.93 1.41 -1.33
C ILE A 238 15.30 0.74 -1.32
N GLU A 239 15.92 0.66 -0.16
CA GLU A 239 17.20 -0.03 0.04
C GLU A 239 16.97 -1.24 0.93
N THR A 240 17.18 -2.44 0.37
CA THR A 240 17.16 -3.70 1.12
C THR A 240 18.57 -4.16 1.41
N LEU A 241 18.98 -4.06 2.66
CA LEU A 241 20.26 -4.58 3.11
C LEU A 241 20.14 -6.07 3.42
N ALA A 242 20.98 -6.89 2.80
CA ALA A 242 21.05 -8.33 3.01
C ALA A 242 22.42 -8.72 3.58
N PHE A 243 22.42 -9.34 4.74
CA PHE A 243 23.67 -9.75 5.44
C PHE A 243 23.72 -11.27 5.55
N SER A 244 24.52 -11.88 4.68
CA SER A 244 24.75 -13.33 4.67
C SER A 244 25.86 -13.68 5.64
N LYS A 245 25.50 -14.25 6.77
CA LYS A 245 26.41 -14.75 7.79
C LYS A 245 25.73 -15.86 8.58
N SER A 246 26.33 -17.04 8.65
CA SER A 246 25.81 -18.13 9.47
C SER A 246 26.00 -17.84 10.97
N ALA A 247 24.94 -18.00 11.74
CA ALA A 247 24.96 -17.88 13.19
C ALA A 247 23.83 -18.72 13.82
N LYS A 248 24.10 -19.36 14.95
CA LYS A 248 23.05 -19.98 15.76
C LYS A 248 22.44 -18.92 16.67
N ALA A 249 21.11 -18.69 16.56
CA ALA A 249 20.41 -17.67 17.31
C ALA A 249 18.95 -18.07 17.57
N ARG A 250 18.39 -17.55 18.64
CA ARG A 250 16.96 -17.51 18.87
C ARG A 250 16.43 -16.08 18.81
N TYR A 251 17.21 -15.11 19.26
CA TYR A 251 16.82 -13.70 19.31
C TYR A 251 17.70 -12.88 18.36
N ILE A 252 17.06 -12.04 17.56
CA ILE A 252 17.71 -11.10 16.65
C ILE A 252 17.34 -9.69 17.09
N LYS A 253 18.32 -8.91 17.56
CA LYS A 253 18.12 -7.52 17.94
C LYS A 253 18.55 -6.62 16.79
N VAL A 254 17.67 -5.70 16.42
CA VAL A 254 17.89 -4.71 15.36
C VAL A 254 17.80 -3.31 15.97
N ILE A 255 18.81 -2.49 15.71
CA ILE A 255 18.85 -1.08 16.08
C ILE A 255 19.20 -0.29 14.83
N ALA A 256 18.27 0.56 14.35
CA ALA A 256 18.53 1.46 13.25
C ALA A 256 18.39 2.90 13.74
N LYS A 257 19.50 3.65 13.73
CA LYS A 257 19.53 5.05 14.16
C LYS A 257 19.07 5.94 13.04
N LYS A 258 18.07 6.78 13.31
CA LYS A 258 17.63 7.82 12.37
C LYS A 258 18.81 8.66 11.90
N TYR A 259 18.66 9.27 10.73
CA TYR A 259 19.66 10.23 10.26
C TYR A 259 19.82 11.38 11.25
N GLY A 260 18.73 11.84 11.83
CA GLY A 260 18.71 12.93 12.82
C GLY A 260 18.22 14.25 12.22
N ASN A 261 19.01 15.32 12.39
CA ASN A 261 18.68 16.60 11.81
C ASN A 261 18.80 16.58 10.29
N LEU A 262 17.89 17.26 9.60
CA LEU A 262 17.93 17.35 8.14
C LEU A 262 19.21 18.07 7.68
N PRO A 263 19.79 17.65 6.53
CA PRO A 263 20.94 18.34 5.98
C PRO A 263 20.63 19.80 5.66
N LYS A 264 21.64 20.69 5.73
CA LYS A 264 21.47 22.14 5.49
C LYS A 264 20.86 22.48 4.13
N TRP A 265 21.07 21.64 3.13
CA TRP A 265 20.50 21.81 1.79
C TRP A 265 19.01 21.45 1.70
N HIS A 266 18.45 20.80 2.71
CA HIS A 266 17.06 20.38 2.71
C HIS A 266 16.12 21.52 3.10
N LEU A 267 15.03 21.72 2.36
CA LEU A 267 14.07 22.81 2.58
C LEU A 267 13.46 22.82 3.99
N GLY A 268 13.33 21.68 4.63
CA GLY A 268 12.85 21.54 6.00
C GLY A 268 13.89 21.85 7.09
N ALA A 269 15.17 22.03 6.74
CA ALA A 269 16.23 22.26 7.73
C ALA A 269 16.01 23.49 8.63
N PRO A 270 15.42 24.62 8.17
CA PRO A 270 15.09 25.76 9.01
C PRO A 270 13.89 25.54 9.95
N TYR A 271 13.10 24.50 9.74
CA TYR A 271 11.82 24.24 10.41
C TYR A 271 11.90 23.00 11.30
N ASP A 272 12.62 23.01 12.40
CA ASP A 272 12.80 21.89 13.33
C ASP A 272 13.44 20.61 12.76
N GLY A 273 13.71 20.58 11.52
CA GLY A 273 14.61 19.78 10.72
C GLY A 273 14.93 18.34 11.13
N LYS A 274 13.98 17.55 11.60
CA LYS A 274 14.21 16.13 11.97
C LYS A 274 13.76 15.16 10.88
N SER A 275 14.61 14.19 10.59
CA SER A 275 14.29 13.14 9.63
C SER A 275 13.34 12.10 10.20
N TRP A 276 12.56 11.51 9.30
CA TRP A 276 11.85 10.26 9.54
C TRP A 276 12.71 9.07 9.17
N LEU A 277 12.48 7.94 9.87
CA LEU A 277 12.96 6.64 9.51
C LEU A 277 11.75 5.76 9.16
N PHE A 278 11.74 5.19 7.96
CA PHE A 278 10.71 4.26 7.51
C PHE A 278 11.34 2.88 7.29
N VAL A 279 10.78 1.90 7.97
CA VAL A 279 11.24 0.50 7.94
C VAL A 279 10.06 -0.37 7.53
N ASP A 280 10.34 -1.38 6.76
CA ASP A 280 9.35 -2.32 6.27
C ASP A 280 9.52 -3.67 6.95
N GLU A 281 10.28 -4.60 6.38
CA GLU A 281 10.32 -6.00 6.78
C GLU A 281 11.70 -6.38 7.31
N ILE A 282 11.73 -7.23 8.35
CA ILE A 282 12.92 -7.91 8.87
C ILE A 282 12.81 -9.39 8.51
N GLU A 283 13.37 -9.77 7.37
CA GLU A 283 13.43 -11.17 6.95
C GLU A 283 14.63 -11.89 7.61
N ILE A 284 14.37 -13.06 8.16
CA ILE A 284 15.41 -13.93 8.76
C ILE A 284 15.30 -15.31 8.12
N LYS A 285 16.41 -15.79 7.54
CA LYS A 285 16.53 -17.11 6.90
C LYS A 285 17.66 -17.92 7.48
#